data_541cac74a41b6123cda15804b1cb4112
#
_entry.id   541cac74a41b6123cda15804b1cb4112
#
_cell.length_a   1.000
_cell.length_b   1.000
_cell.length_c   1.000
_cell.angle_alpha   90.00
_cell.angle_beta   90.00
_cell.angle_gamma   90.00
#
_symmetry.space_group_name_H-M   'P 1'
#
loop_
_entity.id
_entity.type
_entity.pdbx_description
1 polymer ?
#
loop_
_entity_poly.entity_id
_entity_poly.type
_entity_poly.pdbx_seq_one_letter_code
_entity_poly.pdbx_strand_id
1 'polypeptide(L)'
;MTTLAQFEQLKAAGYNTIPVYRQRLADTETPLSVFARFTDQTQAYLFESVEGGENWARYSMIGLGESTVFSCNAGVLSIQHADG
;
A
#
# COMPACT_ATOMS: atom_id res chain seq x y z
N MET A 1 -15.09 -3.83 -5.73
CA MET A 1 -14.08 -3.83 -6.79
C MET A 1 -14.36 -2.70 -7.77
N THR A 2 -13.32 -1.98 -8.14
CA THR A 2 -13.47 -0.87 -9.06
C THR A 2 -13.60 -1.38 -10.48
N THR A 3 -14.65 -0.95 -11.16
CA THR A 3 -14.86 -1.30 -12.56
C THR A 3 -14.34 -0.20 -13.48
N LEU A 4 -14.13 -0.54 -14.74
CA LEU A 4 -13.71 0.44 -15.72
C LEU A 4 -14.75 1.56 -15.85
N ALA A 5 -16.03 1.20 -15.80
CA ALA A 5 -17.09 2.19 -15.89
C ALA A 5 -17.04 3.17 -14.73
N GLN A 6 -16.80 2.69 -13.52
CA GLN A 6 -16.67 3.56 -12.35
C GLN A 6 -15.46 4.47 -12.48
N PHE A 7 -14.35 3.93 -12.96
CA PHE A 7 -13.14 4.71 -13.16
C PHE A 7 -13.38 5.84 -14.17
N GLU A 8 -13.97 5.52 -15.31
CA GLU A 8 -14.25 6.52 -16.34
C GLU A 8 -15.22 7.58 -15.84
N GLN A 9 -16.18 7.18 -15.04
CA GLN A 9 -17.17 8.09 -14.49
C GLN A 9 -16.51 9.10 -13.55
N LEU A 10 -15.63 8.64 -12.69
CA LEU A 10 -14.91 9.51 -11.77
C LEU A 10 -13.94 10.42 -12.51
N LYS A 11 -13.29 9.91 -13.53
CA LYS A 11 -12.39 10.69 -14.35
C LYS A 11 -13.14 11.81 -15.06
N ALA A 12 -14.32 11.50 -15.60
CA ALA A 12 -15.15 12.50 -16.27
C ALA A 12 -15.67 13.55 -15.31
N ALA A 13 -15.82 13.21 -14.02
CA ALA A 13 -16.25 14.14 -13.00
C ALA A 13 -15.15 15.07 -12.52
N GLY A 14 -13.94 14.91 -13.02
CA GLY A 14 -12.83 15.80 -12.68
C GLY A 14 -11.86 15.30 -11.65
N TYR A 15 -12.03 14.10 -11.16
CA TYR A 15 -11.08 13.54 -10.20
C TYR A 15 -9.79 13.13 -10.90
N ASN A 16 -8.66 13.53 -10.35
CA ASN A 16 -7.36 13.20 -10.90
C ASN A 16 -6.63 12.13 -10.08
N THR A 17 -7.20 11.74 -8.96
CA THR A 17 -6.66 10.65 -8.14
C THR A 17 -7.81 9.71 -7.87
N ILE A 18 -7.76 8.54 -8.46
CA ILE A 18 -8.87 7.59 -8.40
C ILE A 18 -8.35 6.26 -7.89
N PRO A 19 -8.84 5.78 -6.74
CA PRO A 19 -8.41 4.48 -6.24
C PRO A 19 -9.00 3.35 -7.08
N VAL A 20 -8.17 2.38 -7.40
CA VAL A 20 -8.60 1.19 -8.11
C VAL A 20 -8.31 0.01 -7.19
N TYR A 21 -9.32 -0.80 -6.91
CA TYR A 21 -9.14 -1.89 -5.96
C TYR A 21 -9.80 -3.16 -6.44
N ARG A 22 -9.33 -4.27 -5.89
CA ARG A 22 -9.83 -5.59 -6.17
C ARG A 22 -9.85 -6.38 -4.88
N GLN A 23 -10.85 -7.24 -4.71
CA GLN A 23 -10.95 -8.09 -3.54
C GLN A 23 -10.79 -9.54 -3.93
N ARG A 24 -10.06 -10.27 -3.13
CA ARG A 24 -9.84 -11.70 -3.33
C ARG A 24 -9.88 -12.41 -1.99
N LEU A 25 -10.36 -13.63 -2.01
CA LEU A 25 -10.33 -14.48 -0.84
C LEU A 25 -8.92 -15.03 -0.68
N ALA A 26 -8.40 -14.98 0.52
CA ALA A 26 -7.02 -15.41 0.79
C ALA A 26 -6.94 -16.19 2.10
N ASP A 27 -7.77 -17.20 2.24
CA ASP A 27 -7.89 -17.96 3.48
C ASP A 27 -6.59 -18.66 3.89
N THR A 28 -5.77 -19.00 2.91
CA THR A 28 -4.55 -19.75 3.18
C THR A 28 -3.33 -18.87 3.35
N GLU A 29 -3.52 -17.56 3.34
CA GLU A 29 -2.41 -16.62 3.43
C GLU A 29 -2.44 -15.89 4.77
N THR A 30 -1.27 -15.50 5.24
CA THR A 30 -1.14 -14.56 6.33
C THR A 30 -0.54 -13.27 5.79
N PRO A 31 -0.65 -12.16 6.51
CA PRO A 31 0.01 -10.94 6.06
C PRO A 31 1.51 -11.14 5.83
N LEU A 32 2.15 -11.88 6.71
CA LEU A 32 3.58 -12.12 6.57
C LEU A 32 3.89 -12.99 5.36
N SER A 33 3.08 -14.02 5.08
CA SER A 33 3.32 -14.88 3.94
C SER A 33 3.15 -14.13 2.63
N VAL A 34 2.21 -13.20 2.59
CA VAL A 34 2.04 -12.37 1.40
C VAL A 34 3.21 -11.41 1.26
N PHE A 35 3.60 -10.76 2.36
CA PHE A 35 4.71 -9.80 2.34
C PHE A 35 6.01 -10.46 1.91
N ALA A 36 6.22 -11.71 2.30
CA ALA A 36 7.44 -12.43 1.96
C ALA A 36 7.64 -12.59 0.45
N ARG A 37 6.58 -12.48 -0.32
CA ARG A 37 6.66 -12.56 -1.78
C ARG A 37 7.23 -11.30 -2.42
N PHE A 38 7.35 -10.25 -1.66
CA PHE A 38 7.79 -8.95 -2.17
C PHE A 38 9.11 -8.49 -1.55
N THR A 39 9.89 -9.41 -1.04
CA THR A 39 11.15 -9.05 -0.39
C THR A 39 12.20 -8.53 -1.36
N ASP A 40 12.00 -8.72 -2.66
CA ASP A 40 12.89 -8.16 -3.66
C ASP A 40 12.57 -6.70 -3.98
N GLN A 41 11.48 -6.17 -3.43
CA GLN A 41 11.13 -4.78 -3.62
C GLN A 41 11.92 -3.91 -2.67
N THR A 42 12.43 -2.81 -3.16
CA THR A 42 13.20 -1.89 -2.33
C THR A 42 12.31 -1.01 -1.46
N GLN A 43 11.06 -0.84 -1.85
CA GLN A 43 10.13 0.03 -1.16
C GLN A 43 8.89 -0.75 -0.75
N ALA A 44 9.08 -1.75 0.09
CA ALA A 44 7.97 -2.55 0.58
C ALA A 44 7.89 -2.43 2.09
N TYR A 45 6.68 -2.39 2.63
CA TYR A 45 6.49 -2.34 4.07
C TYR A 45 5.22 -3.09 4.47
N LEU A 46 5.23 -3.52 5.72
CA LEU A 46 4.09 -4.23 6.29
C LEU A 46 3.74 -3.57 7.62
N PHE A 47 2.50 -3.15 7.75
CA PHE A 47 1.96 -2.68 9.02
C PHE A 47 0.93 -3.69 9.51
N GLU A 48 1.08 -4.14 10.74
CA GLU A 48 0.15 -5.06 11.36
C GLU A 48 -0.42 -4.45 12.62
N SER A 49 -1.71 -4.69 12.83
CA SER A 49 -2.34 -4.35 14.09
C SER A 49 -2.07 -5.46 15.07
N VAL A 50 -1.20 -5.24 16.05
CA VAL A 50 -0.84 -6.27 16.99
C VAL A 50 -1.54 -6.11 18.33
N GLU A 51 -2.16 -4.99 18.58
CA GLU A 51 -2.90 -4.83 19.79
C GLU A 51 -4.29 -4.39 19.52
N GLY A 52 -4.98 -4.42 20.49
CA GLY A 52 -6.24 -4.06 20.32
C GLY A 52 -7.15 -4.91 20.86
N GLY A 53 -7.90 -4.76 21.21
CA GLY A 53 -8.93 -5.45 21.65
C GLY A 53 -9.64 -6.11 20.61
N GLU A 54 -10.65 -6.72 20.90
CA GLU A 54 -11.29 -7.72 20.13
C GLU A 54 -11.57 -7.38 18.69
N ASN A 55 -11.76 -6.12 18.39
CA ASN A 55 -12.25 -5.77 17.08
C ASN A 55 -11.32 -4.89 16.27
N TRP A 56 -10.18 -4.52 16.83
CA TRP A 56 -9.37 -3.51 16.17
C TRP A 56 -8.18 -4.06 15.43
N ALA A 57 -7.75 -5.26 15.80
CA ALA A 57 -6.58 -5.88 15.18
C ALA A 57 -7.00 -6.74 13.99
N ARG A 58 -7.77 -6.19 13.06
CA ARG A 58 -8.27 -6.99 11.96
C ARG A 58 -7.68 -6.62 10.61
N TYR A 59 -6.86 -5.61 10.55
CA TYR A 59 -6.29 -5.19 9.27
C TYR A 59 -4.78 -5.19 9.33
N SER A 60 -4.18 -5.64 8.25
CA SER A 60 -2.77 -5.45 7.99
C SER A 60 -2.66 -4.77 6.65
N MET A 61 -1.62 -3.97 6.49
CA MET A 61 -1.44 -3.23 5.25
C MET A 61 -0.04 -3.47 4.72
N ILE A 62 0.05 -3.79 3.44
CA ILE A 62 1.31 -3.96 2.76
C ILE A 62 1.40 -2.88 1.70
N GLY A 63 2.46 -2.10 1.75
CA GLY A 63 2.70 -1.08 0.76
C GLY A 63 3.82 -1.49 -0.16
N LEU A 64 3.64 -1.26 -1.44
CA LEU A 64 4.59 -1.63 -2.47
C LEU A 64 4.75 -0.48 -3.43
N GLY A 65 5.82 -0.52 -4.18
CA GLY A 65 6.02 0.43 -5.25
C GLY A 65 6.95 1.56 -4.86
N GLU A 66 7.25 2.37 -5.82
CA GLU A 66 8.16 3.48 -5.63
C GLU A 66 7.40 4.73 -5.25
N SER A 67 7.97 5.48 -4.36
CA SER A 67 7.38 6.74 -3.95
C SER A 67 8.50 7.67 -3.54
N THR A 68 8.15 8.92 -3.25
CA THR A 68 9.13 9.85 -2.73
C THR A 68 9.53 9.40 -1.33
N VAL A 69 10.82 9.29 -1.11
CA VAL A 69 11.36 8.81 0.16
C VAL A 69 12.11 9.93 0.84
N PHE A 70 11.74 10.19 2.08
CA PHE A 70 12.44 11.13 2.93
C PHE A 70 13.31 10.34 3.90
N SER A 71 14.57 10.65 3.94
CA SER A 71 15.51 9.96 4.81
C SER A 71 16.26 10.96 5.64
N CYS A 72 16.50 10.63 6.89
CA CYS A 72 17.33 11.46 7.76
C CYS A 72 18.39 10.57 8.42
N ASN A 73 19.64 10.87 8.16
CA ASN A 73 20.72 10.08 8.69
C ASN A 73 21.85 11.02 9.11
N ALA A 74 22.28 10.91 10.35
CA ALA A 74 23.36 11.73 10.89
C ALA A 74 23.12 13.22 10.70
N GLY A 75 21.86 13.65 10.84
CA GLY A 75 21.51 15.06 10.71
C GLY A 75 21.32 15.53 9.28
N VAL A 76 21.45 14.66 8.30
CA VAL A 76 21.28 15.02 6.90
C VAL A 76 19.94 14.49 6.40
N LEU A 77 19.13 15.38 5.87
CA LEU A 77 17.85 15.02 5.27
C LEU A 77 18.03 14.80 3.78
N SER A 78 17.58 13.68 3.31
CA SER A 78 17.63 13.33 1.90
C SER A 78 16.24 13.08 1.37
N ILE A 79 16.00 13.49 0.16
CA ILE A 79 14.72 13.28 -0.51
C ILE A 79 15.01 12.59 -1.83
N GLN A 80 14.40 11.44 -2.01
CA GLN A 80 14.55 10.66 -3.24
C GLN A 80 13.19 10.55 -3.92
N HIS A 81 13.13 10.98 -5.16
CA HIS A 81 11.90 10.96 -5.92
C HIS A 81 11.73 9.64 -6.65
N ALA A 82 10.48 9.24 -6.85
CA ALA A 82 10.17 7.94 -7.39
C ALA A 82 10.62 7.77 -8.83
N ASP A 83 10.58 8.81 -9.59
CA ASP A 83 10.85 8.72 -11.01
C ASP A 83 12.27 9.11 -11.38
N GLY A 84 13.09 9.26 -10.40
CA GLY A 84 14.40 9.72 -10.74
C GLY A 84 15.47 9.50 -10.06
#